data_525912241c32b0183253e5553d23f247
#
_entry.id   525912241c32b0183253e5553d23f247
#
_cell.length_a   1.000
_cell.length_b   1.000
_cell.length_c   1.000
_cell.angle_alpha   90.00
_cell.angle_beta   90.00
_cell.angle_gamma   90.00
#
_symmetry.space_group_name_H-M   'P 1'
#
loop_
_entity.id
_entity.type
_entity.pdbx_description
1 polymer ?
#
loop_
_entity_poly.entity_id
_entity_poly.type
_entity_poly.pdbx_seq_one_letter_code
_entity_poly.pdbx_strand_id
1 'polypeptide(L)'
;MNIKKFLLILMTLVLVFSASACSSEGSSSVKQKSNTSEEETLPPIPKQAFSSNKTNQNISGKEMRQSLKTYLNTYDSIFKNAEKIRNKDNLTKKESKKLNKLTKLANENDDNFSKFIKNNDLPRGYKEGTIKTKNYITSTNQFLNKINSHIQKLNKHSESDDVSLEDAKKLNKINDQYKKEVNGKKQNEVDKFLKNKDIKTKVFK
;
A
#
# COMPACT_ATOMS: atom_id res chain seq x y z
N MET A 1 -24.27 12.12 1.34
CA MET A 1 -23.61 11.13 0.45
C MET A 1 -23.14 9.99 1.34
N ASN A 2 -23.59 8.77 1.08
CA ASN A 2 -23.32 7.61 1.94
C ASN A 2 -21.81 7.38 2.06
N ILE A 3 -21.29 7.16 3.27
CA ILE A 3 -19.86 6.97 3.59
C ILE A 3 -19.22 5.87 2.72
N LYS A 4 -20.00 4.84 2.37
CA LYS A 4 -19.60 3.73 1.51
C LYS A 4 -19.30 4.18 0.08
N LYS A 5 -20.15 5.03 -0.50
CA LYS A 5 -19.94 5.60 -1.86
C LYS A 5 -18.73 6.53 -1.89
N PHE A 6 -18.53 7.31 -0.82
CA PHE A 6 -17.40 8.21 -0.72
C PHE A 6 -16.07 7.46 -0.55
N LEU A 7 -16.05 6.40 0.25
CA LEU A 7 -14.91 5.49 0.42
C LEU A 7 -14.56 4.77 -0.89
N LEU A 8 -15.56 4.30 -1.63
CA LEU A 8 -15.36 3.64 -2.92
C LEU A 8 -14.76 4.62 -3.95
N ILE A 9 -15.22 5.87 -3.98
CA ILE A 9 -14.68 6.93 -4.84
C ILE A 9 -13.24 7.29 -4.42
N LEU A 10 -12.95 7.35 -3.13
CA LEU A 10 -11.60 7.64 -2.64
C LEU A 10 -10.62 6.49 -2.92
N MET A 11 -11.08 5.24 -2.80
CA MET A 11 -10.28 4.05 -3.15
C MET A 11 -10.05 3.92 -4.67
N THR A 12 -11.05 4.24 -5.50
CA THR A 12 -10.85 4.25 -6.96
C THR A 12 -9.86 5.34 -7.38
N LEU A 13 -9.76 6.45 -6.67
CA LEU A 13 -8.75 7.48 -6.95
C LEU A 13 -7.31 6.98 -6.70
N VAL A 14 -7.11 6.07 -5.76
CA VAL A 14 -5.81 5.41 -5.50
C VAL A 14 -5.54 4.28 -6.50
N LEU A 15 -6.57 3.60 -7.00
CA LEU A 15 -6.45 2.44 -7.90
C LEU A 15 -6.46 2.81 -9.40
N VAL A 16 -7.06 3.93 -9.80
CA VAL A 16 -7.13 4.38 -11.22
C VAL A 16 -5.74 4.70 -11.82
N PHE A 17 -4.71 4.85 -10.99
CA PHE A 17 -3.35 5.08 -11.48
C PHE A 17 -2.60 3.82 -11.94
N SER A 18 -3.18 2.63 -11.79
CA SER A 18 -2.55 1.36 -12.20
C SER A 18 -2.85 0.94 -13.65
N ALA A 19 -3.76 1.62 -14.37
CA ALA A 19 -4.27 1.15 -15.67
C ALA A 19 -3.74 1.90 -16.91
N SER A 20 -2.64 2.65 -16.82
CA SER A 20 -2.12 3.39 -17.97
C SER A 20 -0.78 2.84 -18.47
N ALA A 21 -0.81 1.60 -18.97
CA ALA A 21 0.28 1.10 -19.81
C ALA A 21 -0.20 -0.03 -20.72
N CYS A 22 -1.04 0.30 -21.70
CA CYS A 22 -1.10 -0.38 -22.99
C CYS A 22 -1.98 0.45 -23.93
N SER A 23 -1.37 1.32 -24.73
CA SER A 23 -1.97 1.84 -25.96
C SER A 23 -1.32 1.11 -27.10
N SER A 24 -2.04 0.18 -27.72
CA SER A 24 -1.91 -0.17 -29.13
C SER A 24 -3.30 -0.35 -29.68
N GLU A 25 -3.57 0.38 -30.76
CA GLU A 25 -4.80 0.39 -31.51
C GLU A 25 -5.23 -1.00 -31.98
N GLY A 26 -6.51 -1.28 -31.91
CA GLY A 26 -7.12 -2.46 -32.49
C GLY A 26 -8.61 -2.54 -32.16
N SER A 27 -9.43 -2.15 -33.14
CA SER A 27 -10.88 -2.15 -33.16
C SER A 27 -11.49 -3.50 -32.83
N SER A 28 -12.68 -3.45 -32.21
CA SER A 28 -13.89 -4.28 -32.33
C SER A 28 -14.18 -5.36 -31.29
N SER A 29 -15.44 -5.29 -30.94
CA SER A 29 -16.36 -6.30 -30.35
C SER A 29 -16.38 -6.47 -28.83
N VAL A 30 -17.39 -5.82 -28.25
CA VAL A 30 -17.95 -6.09 -26.91
C VAL A 30 -18.42 -7.56 -26.86
N LYS A 31 -17.67 -8.40 -26.17
CA LYS A 31 -18.18 -9.66 -25.61
C LYS A 31 -18.23 -9.52 -24.11
N GLN A 32 -19.44 -9.46 -23.61
CA GLN A 32 -19.79 -9.57 -22.20
C GLN A 32 -19.24 -10.89 -21.65
N LYS A 33 -18.11 -10.82 -20.93
CA LYS A 33 -17.58 -11.97 -20.20
C LYS A 33 -18.19 -11.97 -18.82
N SER A 34 -18.98 -12.99 -18.54
CA SER A 34 -19.48 -13.35 -17.21
C SER A 34 -18.33 -13.33 -16.19
N ASN A 35 -18.43 -12.46 -15.19
CA ASN A 35 -17.54 -12.43 -14.03
C ASN A 35 -17.78 -13.70 -13.20
N THR A 36 -17.02 -14.75 -13.45
CA THR A 36 -16.70 -15.75 -12.44
C THR A 36 -15.63 -15.10 -11.57
N SER A 37 -16.00 -14.61 -10.40
CA SER A 37 -15.06 -14.14 -9.39
C SER A 37 -14.29 -15.35 -8.88
N GLU A 38 -13.10 -15.60 -9.44
CA GLU A 38 -12.10 -16.42 -8.76
C GLU A 38 -11.84 -15.75 -7.40
N GLU A 39 -12.16 -16.45 -6.33
CA GLU A 39 -11.91 -16.00 -4.96
C GLU A 39 -10.38 -15.92 -4.78
N GLU A 40 -9.81 -14.73 -4.99
CA GLU A 40 -8.37 -14.50 -4.88
C GLU A 40 -7.94 -14.84 -3.46
N THR A 41 -7.26 -15.97 -3.29
CA THR A 41 -6.82 -16.44 -1.98
C THR A 41 -5.82 -15.42 -1.40
N LEU A 42 -6.19 -14.85 -0.26
CA LEU A 42 -5.33 -13.87 0.41
C LEU A 42 -3.98 -14.48 0.79
N PRO A 43 -2.89 -13.74 0.62
CA PRO A 43 -1.61 -14.19 1.10
C PRO A 43 -1.65 -14.35 2.63
N PRO A 44 -0.91 -15.32 3.19
CA PRO A 44 -0.83 -15.49 4.64
C PRO A 44 -0.25 -14.21 5.28
N ILE A 45 -0.79 -13.84 6.45
CA ILE A 45 -0.25 -12.72 7.21
C ILE A 45 1.18 -13.09 7.66
N PRO A 46 2.18 -12.22 7.39
CA PRO A 46 3.54 -12.49 7.82
C PRO A 46 3.61 -12.61 9.35
N LYS A 47 4.38 -13.57 9.84
CA LYS A 47 4.59 -13.75 11.29
C LYS A 47 5.40 -12.61 11.90
N GLN A 48 6.27 -11.98 11.09
CA GLN A 48 7.16 -10.89 11.50
C GLN A 48 7.36 -9.89 10.36
N ALA A 49 7.74 -8.68 10.71
CA ALA A 49 8.19 -7.65 9.79
C ALA A 49 9.55 -8.02 9.17
N PHE A 50 9.98 -7.25 8.17
CA PHE A 50 11.36 -7.31 7.69
C PHE A 50 12.32 -7.18 8.88
N SER A 51 13.37 -8.01 8.89
CA SER A 51 14.43 -7.92 9.91
C SER A 51 15.79 -8.19 9.29
N SER A 52 16.81 -7.52 9.82
CA SER A 52 18.21 -7.75 9.45
C SER A 52 19.11 -7.41 10.65
N ASN A 53 20.08 -8.27 10.91
CA ASN A 53 21.10 -8.06 11.94
C ASN A 53 22.34 -7.31 11.41
N LYS A 54 22.32 -6.90 10.13
CA LYS A 54 23.44 -6.22 9.49
C LYS A 54 23.49 -4.76 9.89
N THR A 55 24.66 -4.31 10.33
CA THR A 55 24.97 -2.92 10.69
C THR A 55 26.40 -2.63 10.31
N ASN A 56 26.65 -1.48 9.70
CA ASN A 56 27.97 -1.03 9.25
C ASN A 56 28.66 -2.02 8.29
N GLN A 57 27.86 -2.63 7.39
CA GLN A 57 28.34 -3.63 6.43
C GLN A 57 28.11 -3.18 5.00
N ASN A 58 28.99 -3.63 4.10
CA ASN A 58 28.79 -3.52 2.67
C ASN A 58 27.76 -4.57 2.21
N ILE A 59 26.60 -4.12 1.73
CA ILE A 59 25.53 -4.99 1.22
C ILE A 59 25.81 -5.33 -0.23
N SER A 60 25.84 -6.61 -0.56
CA SER A 60 25.95 -7.05 -1.94
C SER A 60 24.65 -6.81 -2.75
N GLY A 61 24.76 -6.71 -4.07
CA GLY A 61 23.58 -6.55 -4.95
C GLY A 61 22.58 -7.71 -4.81
N LYS A 62 23.04 -8.93 -4.56
CA LYS A 62 22.17 -10.10 -4.31
C LYS A 62 21.38 -9.93 -3.00
N GLU A 63 22.05 -9.54 -1.93
CA GLU A 63 21.42 -9.30 -0.64
C GLU A 63 20.42 -8.15 -0.69
N MET A 64 20.77 -7.06 -1.38
CA MET A 64 19.89 -5.92 -1.52
C MET A 64 18.60 -6.28 -2.27
N ARG A 65 18.70 -7.06 -3.37
CA ARG A 65 17.53 -7.58 -4.07
C ARG A 65 16.65 -8.44 -3.16
N GLN A 66 17.26 -9.34 -2.39
CA GLN A 66 16.51 -10.20 -1.46
C GLN A 66 15.85 -9.38 -0.34
N SER A 67 16.54 -8.40 0.22
CA SER A 67 16.01 -7.51 1.27
C SER A 67 14.83 -6.68 0.76
N LEU A 68 14.94 -6.08 -0.42
CA LEU A 68 13.84 -5.36 -1.06
C LEU A 68 12.65 -6.29 -1.34
N LYS A 69 12.90 -7.48 -1.88
CA LYS A 69 11.85 -8.48 -2.14
C LYS A 69 11.13 -8.88 -0.84
N THR A 70 11.86 -9.15 0.24
CA THR A 70 11.28 -9.50 1.54
C THR A 70 10.45 -8.35 2.09
N TYR A 71 11.00 -7.14 2.13
CA TYR A 71 10.30 -5.93 2.58
C TYR A 71 8.98 -5.71 1.82
N LEU A 72 9.03 -5.77 0.49
CA LEU A 72 7.88 -5.52 -0.38
C LEU A 72 6.84 -6.64 -0.32
N ASN A 73 7.25 -7.91 -0.27
CA ASN A 73 6.29 -9.02 -0.13
C ASN A 73 5.61 -9.01 1.25
N THR A 74 6.32 -8.60 2.30
CA THR A 74 5.73 -8.38 3.62
C THR A 74 4.68 -7.27 3.57
N TYR A 75 5.00 -6.14 2.94
CA TYR A 75 4.06 -5.06 2.70
C TYR A 75 2.82 -5.54 1.93
N ASP A 76 2.97 -6.23 0.79
CA ASP A 76 1.87 -6.74 -0.03
C ASP A 76 0.91 -7.62 0.79
N SER A 77 1.47 -8.54 1.57
CA SER A 77 0.65 -9.42 2.42
C SER A 77 -0.11 -8.66 3.50
N ILE A 78 0.52 -7.67 4.13
CA ILE A 78 -0.13 -6.81 5.14
C ILE A 78 -1.23 -5.98 4.48
N PHE A 79 -0.92 -5.34 3.35
CA PHE A 79 -1.82 -4.47 2.61
C PHE A 79 -3.09 -5.19 2.19
N LYS A 80 -2.98 -6.32 1.47
CA LYS A 80 -4.13 -7.12 1.00
C LYS A 80 -5.01 -7.61 2.15
N ASN A 81 -4.41 -8.08 3.24
CA ASN A 81 -5.16 -8.49 4.42
C ASN A 81 -5.88 -7.33 5.12
N ALA A 82 -5.24 -6.16 5.19
CA ALA A 82 -5.84 -4.96 5.77
C ALA A 82 -6.96 -4.42 4.87
N GLU A 83 -6.77 -4.43 3.56
CA GLU A 83 -7.75 -3.99 2.57
C GLU A 83 -9.04 -4.83 2.65
N LYS A 84 -8.94 -6.16 2.68
CA LYS A 84 -10.13 -7.03 2.86
C LYS A 84 -10.92 -6.70 4.13
N ILE A 85 -10.24 -6.30 5.22
CA ILE A 85 -10.94 -5.91 6.45
C ILE A 85 -11.59 -4.53 6.28
N ARG A 86 -10.88 -3.57 5.67
CA ARG A 86 -11.38 -2.19 5.46
C ARG A 86 -12.62 -2.14 4.57
N ASN A 87 -12.69 -3.04 3.59
CA ASN A 87 -13.80 -3.10 2.63
C ASN A 87 -15.09 -3.68 3.22
N LYS A 88 -15.09 -4.08 4.50
CA LYS A 88 -16.30 -4.53 5.20
C LYS A 88 -17.13 -3.34 5.66
N ASP A 89 -18.43 -3.47 5.53
CA ASP A 89 -19.39 -2.42 5.93
C ASP A 89 -19.28 -2.07 7.43
N ASN A 90 -19.22 -3.09 8.28
CA ASN A 90 -19.09 -2.94 9.73
C ASN A 90 -17.94 -3.79 10.24
N LEU A 91 -17.03 -3.18 10.99
CA LEU A 91 -15.91 -3.88 11.59
C LEU A 91 -16.31 -4.43 12.97
N THR A 92 -16.21 -5.73 13.13
CA THR A 92 -16.30 -6.34 14.48
C THR A 92 -15.12 -5.92 15.35
N LYS A 93 -15.25 -6.03 16.67
CA LYS A 93 -14.12 -5.81 17.62
C LYS A 93 -12.89 -6.66 17.27
N LYS A 94 -13.11 -7.90 16.79
CA LYS A 94 -12.03 -8.82 16.37
C LYS A 94 -11.30 -8.29 15.12
N GLU A 95 -12.04 -7.80 14.15
CA GLU A 95 -11.48 -7.23 12.91
C GLU A 95 -10.75 -5.91 13.16
N SER A 96 -11.30 -5.04 14.00
CA SER A 96 -10.61 -3.82 14.43
C SER A 96 -9.29 -4.12 15.14
N LYS A 97 -9.26 -5.12 16.03
CA LYS A 97 -8.02 -5.59 16.66
C LYS A 97 -7.03 -6.15 15.63
N LYS A 98 -7.52 -6.92 14.64
CA LYS A 98 -6.68 -7.47 13.56
C LYS A 98 -6.09 -6.35 12.70
N LEU A 99 -6.89 -5.36 12.31
CA LEU A 99 -6.43 -4.20 11.55
C LEU A 99 -5.35 -3.41 12.31
N ASN A 100 -5.53 -3.19 13.61
CA ASN A 100 -4.52 -2.53 14.44
C ASN A 100 -3.21 -3.33 14.51
N LYS A 101 -3.27 -4.66 14.56
CA LYS A 101 -2.06 -5.51 14.50
C LYS A 101 -1.36 -5.40 13.15
N LEU A 102 -2.11 -5.41 12.05
CA LEU A 102 -1.54 -5.23 10.70
C LEU A 102 -0.90 -3.85 10.54
N THR A 103 -1.52 -2.80 11.07
CA THR A 103 -0.95 -1.43 11.09
C THR A 103 0.38 -1.38 11.86
N LYS A 104 0.45 -2.01 13.05
CA LYS A 104 1.71 -2.09 13.82
C LYS A 104 2.79 -2.84 13.05
N LEU A 105 2.43 -3.97 12.43
CA LEU A 105 3.36 -4.77 11.63
C LEU A 105 3.87 -4.00 10.39
N ALA A 106 3.00 -3.19 9.74
CA ALA A 106 3.39 -2.32 8.63
C ALA A 106 4.41 -1.25 9.06
N ASN A 107 4.17 -0.59 10.19
CA ASN A 107 5.09 0.40 10.74
C ASN A 107 6.44 -0.24 11.11
N GLU A 108 6.42 -1.39 11.78
CA GLU A 108 7.62 -2.15 12.13
C GLU A 108 8.41 -2.57 10.88
N ASN A 109 7.71 -3.00 9.81
CA ASN A 109 8.33 -3.34 8.54
C ASN A 109 9.07 -2.15 7.92
N ASP A 110 8.44 -0.96 7.92
CA ASP A 110 9.03 0.28 7.41
C ASP A 110 10.22 0.75 8.26
N ASP A 111 10.10 0.70 9.58
CA ASP A 111 11.14 1.13 10.51
C ASP A 111 12.37 0.23 10.42
N ASN A 112 12.18 -1.08 10.40
CA ASN A 112 13.28 -2.04 10.32
C ASN A 112 14.00 -1.95 8.96
N PHE A 113 13.26 -1.80 7.87
CA PHE A 113 13.88 -1.60 6.56
C PHE A 113 14.61 -0.24 6.47
N SER A 114 14.04 0.81 7.06
CA SER A 114 14.67 2.13 7.15
C SER A 114 16.01 2.07 7.94
N LYS A 115 16.03 1.36 9.07
CA LYS A 115 17.25 1.13 9.84
C LYS A 115 18.28 0.35 9.03
N PHE A 116 17.87 -0.71 8.33
CA PHE A 116 18.77 -1.50 7.50
C PHE A 116 19.44 -0.66 6.41
N ILE A 117 18.68 0.14 5.65
CA ILE A 117 19.25 0.96 4.56
C ILE A 117 20.06 2.14 5.06
N LYS A 118 19.78 2.65 6.28
CA LYS A 118 20.51 3.76 6.89
C LYS A 118 21.85 3.32 7.49
N ASN A 119 21.87 2.12 8.07
CA ASN A 119 23.01 1.63 8.86
C ASN A 119 23.98 0.76 8.04
N ASN A 120 23.83 0.69 6.71
CA ASN A 120 24.69 -0.13 5.86
C ASN A 120 25.06 0.61 4.57
N ASP A 121 26.19 0.23 3.97
CA ASP A 121 26.60 0.70 2.67
C ASP A 121 25.89 -0.10 1.58
N LEU A 122 25.01 0.60 0.84
CA LEU A 122 24.24 -0.02 -0.22
C LEU A 122 25.05 -0.16 -1.52
N PRO A 123 24.82 -1.21 -2.31
CA PRO A 123 25.56 -1.41 -3.54
C PRO A 123 25.29 -0.28 -4.55
N ARG A 124 26.29 -0.03 -5.41
CA ARG A 124 26.23 1.03 -6.41
C ARG A 124 24.94 0.95 -7.24
N GLY A 125 24.24 2.09 -7.38
CA GLY A 125 23.02 2.23 -8.15
C GLY A 125 21.76 1.66 -7.48
N TYR A 126 21.80 1.34 -6.16
CA TYR A 126 20.62 0.93 -5.41
C TYR A 126 20.07 2.04 -4.51
N LYS A 127 20.93 2.92 -3.97
CA LYS A 127 20.58 3.86 -2.91
C LYS A 127 19.33 4.70 -3.24
N GLU A 128 19.33 5.40 -4.36
CA GLU A 128 18.24 6.29 -4.73
C GLU A 128 16.91 5.55 -4.93
N GLY A 129 16.91 4.48 -5.74
CA GLY A 129 15.71 3.70 -6.01
C GLY A 129 15.15 3.01 -4.76
N THR A 130 16.03 2.54 -3.86
CA THR A 130 15.63 1.97 -2.57
C THR A 130 14.96 3.00 -1.67
N ILE A 131 15.51 4.21 -1.57
CA ILE A 131 14.93 5.30 -0.80
C ILE A 131 13.56 5.70 -1.37
N LYS A 132 13.44 5.85 -2.70
CA LYS A 132 12.17 6.14 -3.37
C LYS A 132 11.13 5.05 -3.07
N THR A 133 11.53 3.78 -3.16
CA THR A 133 10.66 2.63 -2.85
C THR A 133 10.17 2.70 -1.41
N LYS A 134 11.09 2.83 -0.45
CA LYS A 134 10.75 2.96 0.97
C LYS A 134 9.80 4.13 1.22
N ASN A 135 10.13 5.31 0.70
CA ASN A 135 9.29 6.51 0.90
C ASN A 135 7.88 6.33 0.35
N TYR A 136 7.74 5.76 -0.85
CA TYR A 136 6.44 5.47 -1.44
C TYR A 136 5.60 4.54 -0.56
N ILE A 137 6.17 3.42 -0.11
CA ILE A 137 5.48 2.45 0.76
C ILE A 137 5.11 3.08 2.11
N THR A 138 6.05 3.77 2.77
CA THR A 138 5.79 4.44 4.04
C THR A 138 4.69 5.50 3.92
N SER A 139 4.72 6.32 2.87
CA SER A 139 3.67 7.33 2.62
C SER A 139 2.31 6.68 2.37
N THR A 140 2.28 5.56 1.64
CA THR A 140 1.04 4.79 1.43
C THR A 140 0.49 4.24 2.74
N ASN A 141 1.33 3.64 3.59
CA ASN A 141 0.92 3.16 4.92
C ASN A 141 0.37 4.29 5.79
N GLN A 142 1.03 5.44 5.83
CA GLN A 142 0.61 6.60 6.60
C GLN A 142 -0.72 7.18 6.09
N PHE A 143 -0.88 7.30 4.78
CA PHE A 143 -2.11 7.74 4.14
C PHE A 143 -3.30 6.86 4.55
N LEU A 144 -3.16 5.54 4.37
CA LEU A 144 -4.20 4.58 4.72
C LEU A 144 -4.53 4.58 6.22
N ASN A 145 -3.52 4.72 7.07
CA ASN A 145 -3.71 4.79 8.52
C ASN A 145 -4.48 6.05 8.94
N LYS A 146 -4.20 7.21 8.30
CA LYS A 146 -4.95 8.44 8.57
C LYS A 146 -6.40 8.34 8.10
N ILE A 147 -6.64 7.81 6.91
CA ILE A 147 -8.00 7.56 6.40
C ILE A 147 -8.76 6.64 7.37
N ASN A 148 -8.17 5.50 7.75
CA ASN A 148 -8.81 4.56 8.67
C ASN A 148 -9.13 5.18 10.04
N SER A 149 -8.18 5.93 10.60
CA SER A 149 -8.37 6.59 11.89
C SER A 149 -9.52 7.60 11.84
N HIS A 150 -9.67 8.31 10.71
CA HIS A 150 -10.76 9.24 10.53
C HIS A 150 -12.11 8.52 10.42
N ILE A 151 -12.18 7.47 9.60
CA ILE A 151 -13.39 6.64 9.44
C ILE A 151 -13.82 6.01 10.77
N GLN A 152 -12.88 5.48 11.55
CA GLN A 152 -13.19 4.91 12.87
C GLN A 152 -13.76 5.94 13.84
N LYS A 153 -13.35 7.21 13.73
CA LYS A 153 -13.95 8.30 14.52
C LYS A 153 -15.37 8.60 14.07
N LEU A 154 -15.62 8.64 12.76
CA LEU A 154 -16.96 8.84 12.21
C LEU A 154 -17.93 7.77 12.70
N ASN A 155 -17.56 6.50 12.58
CA ASN A 155 -18.40 5.37 13.02
C ASN A 155 -18.69 5.33 14.52
N LYS A 156 -17.94 6.08 15.35
CA LYS A 156 -18.19 6.18 16.79
C LYS A 156 -19.14 7.34 17.15
N HIS A 157 -19.27 8.33 16.30
CA HIS A 157 -19.94 9.58 16.62
C HIS A 157 -21.21 9.85 15.80
N SER A 158 -21.47 9.09 14.73
CA SER A 158 -22.66 9.28 13.92
C SER A 158 -23.66 8.15 14.11
N GLU A 159 -24.89 8.52 14.53
CA GLU A 159 -26.07 7.65 14.46
C GLU A 159 -26.61 7.55 13.02
N SER A 160 -26.12 8.35 12.10
CA SER A 160 -26.47 8.35 10.68
C SER A 160 -25.29 7.91 9.81
N ASP A 161 -25.58 7.13 8.75
CA ASP A 161 -24.61 6.69 7.74
C ASP A 161 -24.10 7.84 6.83
N ASP A 162 -24.50 9.08 7.09
CA ASP A 162 -24.16 10.24 6.26
C ASP A 162 -22.86 10.93 6.68
N VAL A 163 -21.97 11.12 5.70
CA VAL A 163 -20.75 11.91 5.88
C VAL A 163 -21.09 13.39 5.89
N SER A 164 -20.76 14.10 6.95
CA SER A 164 -20.90 15.54 7.01
C SER A 164 -19.96 16.24 6.00
N LEU A 165 -20.32 17.48 5.62
CA LEU A 165 -19.45 18.30 4.77
C LEU A 165 -18.06 18.53 5.40
N GLU A 166 -18.03 18.64 6.74
CA GLU A 166 -16.77 18.83 7.48
C GLU A 166 -15.88 17.58 7.40
N ASP A 167 -16.46 16.39 7.49
CA ASP A 167 -15.71 15.12 7.38
C ASP A 167 -15.20 14.91 5.96
N ALA A 168 -15.99 15.26 4.95
CA ALA A 168 -15.54 15.26 3.56
C ALA A 168 -14.34 16.21 3.35
N LYS A 169 -14.37 17.41 3.95
CA LYS A 169 -13.23 18.34 3.92
C LYS A 169 -11.98 17.77 4.61
N LYS A 170 -12.14 17.06 5.74
CA LYS A 170 -11.02 16.41 6.44
C LYS A 170 -10.41 15.30 5.59
N LEU A 171 -11.22 14.47 4.94
CA LEU A 171 -10.73 13.43 4.04
C LEU A 171 -10.01 14.01 2.82
N ASN A 172 -10.54 15.08 2.23
CA ASN A 172 -9.86 15.78 1.13
C ASN A 172 -8.51 16.36 1.57
N LYS A 173 -8.43 16.95 2.78
CA LYS A 173 -7.16 17.45 3.34
C LYS A 173 -6.13 16.31 3.52
N ILE A 174 -6.56 15.14 3.98
CA ILE A 174 -5.69 13.96 4.08
C ILE A 174 -5.19 13.57 2.68
N ASN A 175 -6.08 13.49 1.69
CA ASN A 175 -5.70 13.19 0.32
C ASN A 175 -4.68 14.20 -0.24
N ASP A 176 -4.94 15.50 -0.08
CA ASP A 176 -4.05 16.57 -0.53
C ASP A 176 -2.65 16.51 0.11
N GLN A 177 -2.56 16.07 1.36
CA GLN A 177 -1.29 15.90 2.06
C GLN A 177 -0.42 14.81 1.40
N TYR A 178 -1.03 13.74 0.91
CA TYR A 178 -0.29 12.58 0.42
C TYR A 178 -0.23 12.46 -1.12
N LYS A 179 -1.04 13.20 -1.89
CA LYS A 179 -1.09 13.09 -3.36
C LYS A 179 0.24 13.32 -4.08
N LYS A 180 1.18 14.05 -3.45
CA LYS A 180 2.51 14.26 -4.01
C LYS A 180 3.42 13.05 -3.87
N GLU A 181 3.22 12.24 -2.83
CA GLU A 181 4.04 11.07 -2.50
C GLU A 181 3.39 9.75 -2.93
N VAL A 182 2.04 9.70 -2.91
CA VAL A 182 1.25 8.52 -3.27
C VAL A 182 0.48 8.83 -4.55
N ASN A 183 1.07 8.52 -5.69
CA ASN A 183 0.48 8.73 -7.01
C ASN A 183 1.11 7.79 -8.05
N GLY A 184 0.47 7.66 -9.21
CA GLY A 184 0.91 6.77 -10.28
C GLY A 184 2.31 7.07 -10.81
N LYS A 185 2.73 8.36 -10.84
CA LYS A 185 4.09 8.73 -11.28
C LYS A 185 5.14 8.13 -10.33
N LYS A 186 4.95 8.29 -9.01
CA LYS A 186 5.85 7.74 -7.99
C LYS A 186 5.87 6.22 -8.01
N GLN A 187 4.70 5.60 -8.16
CA GLN A 187 4.57 4.15 -8.32
C GLN A 187 5.36 3.65 -9.53
N ASN A 188 5.23 4.31 -10.70
CA ASN A 188 5.95 3.97 -11.91
C ASN A 188 7.48 4.13 -11.76
N GLU A 189 7.94 5.15 -11.03
CA GLU A 189 9.37 5.32 -10.72
C GLU A 189 9.90 4.11 -9.91
N VAL A 190 9.13 3.66 -8.92
CA VAL A 190 9.46 2.46 -8.12
C VAL A 190 9.46 1.21 -8.99
N ASP A 191 8.41 0.99 -9.78
CA ASP A 191 8.29 -0.19 -10.65
C ASP A 191 9.44 -0.28 -11.66
N LYS A 192 9.80 0.83 -12.30
CA LYS A 192 10.96 0.92 -13.19
C LYS A 192 12.27 0.55 -12.48
N PHE A 193 12.47 1.03 -11.26
CA PHE A 193 13.65 0.67 -10.47
C PHE A 193 13.68 -0.83 -10.16
N LEU A 194 12.56 -1.40 -9.71
CA LEU A 194 12.46 -2.83 -9.40
C LEU A 194 12.74 -3.71 -10.63
N LYS A 195 12.18 -3.34 -11.80
CA LYS A 195 12.43 -4.01 -13.08
C LYS A 195 13.91 -3.91 -13.48
N ASN A 196 14.51 -2.73 -13.40
CA ASN A 196 15.92 -2.50 -13.76
C ASN A 196 16.90 -3.27 -12.86
N LYS A 197 16.48 -3.65 -11.65
CA LYS A 197 17.28 -4.45 -10.70
C LYS A 197 16.88 -5.92 -10.67
N ASP A 198 15.99 -6.37 -11.55
CA ASP A 198 15.44 -7.74 -11.61
C ASP A 198 14.86 -8.17 -10.23
N ILE A 199 14.10 -7.27 -9.59
CA ILE A 199 13.44 -7.55 -8.31
C ILE A 199 12.01 -7.95 -8.59
N LYS A 200 11.74 -9.26 -8.56
CA LYS A 200 10.40 -9.83 -8.75
C LYS A 200 9.63 -9.82 -7.44
N THR A 201 8.60 -8.98 -7.35
CA THR A 201 7.69 -8.88 -6.20
C THR A 201 6.24 -9.07 -6.64
N LYS A 202 5.32 -9.18 -5.67
CA LYS A 202 3.87 -9.21 -5.91
C LYS A 202 3.24 -7.81 -5.86
N VAL A 203 3.98 -6.81 -5.37
CA VAL A 203 3.52 -5.42 -5.25
C VAL A 203 3.32 -4.82 -6.64
N PHE A 204 2.26 -4.05 -6.82
CA PHE A 204 1.87 -3.38 -8.07
C PHE A 204 1.48 -4.33 -9.23
N LYS A 205 1.01 -5.54 -8.91
CA LYS A 205 0.46 -6.48 -9.89
C LYS A 205 -1.06 -6.54 -9.79
#